data_52e837f0802153462c14c82d76f40c4c
#
_entry.id   52e837f0802153462c14c82d76f40c4c
#
_cell.length_a   1.000
_cell.length_b   1.000
_cell.length_c   1.000
_cell.angle_alpha   90.00
_cell.angle_beta   90.00
_cell.angle_gamma   90.00
#
_symmetry.space_group_name_H-M   'P 1'
#
loop_
_entity.id
_entity.type
_entity.pdbx_description
1 polymer ?
#
loop_
_entity_poly.entity_id
_entity_poly.type
_entity_poly.pdbx_seq_one_letter_code
_entity_poly.pdbx_strand_id
1 'polypeptide(L)'
;MHILFIGYGKTSQRVAKQLFEKEHQITTISRSVKTDSYATHLVQDIFKLDLSKIEPVDVVYILLSPTEGTVEGYQHTYVDSIEPIREALKPHPVKKIIVVSSTRVYGENAGEIIDDFSEIQPSDAQGHILRNMELLWQKHYPNQCVIVRPTGIYGTSVARLKKMAENNQSYPNIHYSNRIHIEDLASFLSFMADYENHQASYIVTNNQPLPLHEIILWFQKQLGLPELTLESNQTSGKRIYAKHLLQTGFQLEHPICFNDYLLCLNVHSTK
;
A
#
# COMPACT_ATOMS: atom_id res chain seq x y z
N MET A 1 -7.79 8.20 -20.83
CA MET A 1 -6.60 8.91 -20.31
C MET A 1 -5.36 8.07 -20.56
N HIS A 2 -4.18 8.71 -20.64
CA HIS A 2 -2.91 8.01 -20.60
C HIS A 2 -2.38 7.99 -19.14
N ILE A 3 -2.15 6.80 -18.62
CA ILE A 3 -1.79 6.56 -17.22
C ILE A 3 -0.39 5.95 -17.15
N LEU A 4 0.48 6.57 -16.37
CA LEU A 4 1.86 6.14 -16.16
C LEU A 4 2.04 5.53 -14.77
N PHE A 5 2.63 4.35 -14.71
CA PHE A 5 3.06 3.71 -13.45
C PHE A 5 4.58 3.80 -13.30
N ILE A 6 5.04 4.49 -12.26
CA ILE A 6 6.43 4.50 -11.83
C ILE A 6 6.57 3.53 -10.66
N GLY A 7 7.19 2.38 -10.92
CA GLY A 7 7.15 1.20 -10.08
C GLY A 7 6.02 0.24 -10.45
N TYR A 8 6.39 -0.97 -10.87
CA TYR A 8 5.45 -1.97 -11.39
C TYR A 8 5.57 -3.30 -10.65
N GLY A 9 5.06 -3.29 -9.42
CA GLY A 9 4.97 -4.46 -8.55
C GLY A 9 3.57 -5.10 -8.56
N LYS A 10 3.32 -6.00 -7.60
CA LYS A 10 2.07 -6.77 -7.51
C LYS A 10 0.80 -5.91 -7.44
N THR A 11 0.84 -4.79 -6.72
CA THR A 11 -0.30 -3.86 -6.63
C THR A 11 -0.47 -3.11 -7.94
N SER A 12 0.60 -2.54 -8.50
CA SER A 12 0.54 -1.80 -9.77
C SER A 12 0.01 -2.64 -10.92
N GLN A 13 0.36 -3.93 -10.99
CA GLN A 13 -0.15 -4.86 -12.00
C GLN A 13 -1.69 -4.96 -11.96
N ARG A 14 -2.26 -5.06 -10.76
CA ARG A 14 -3.72 -5.13 -10.56
C ARG A 14 -4.41 -3.83 -10.96
N VAL A 15 -3.87 -2.70 -10.48
CA VAL A 15 -4.39 -1.37 -10.82
C VAL A 15 -4.34 -1.15 -12.33
N ALA A 16 -3.20 -1.42 -12.97
CA ALA A 16 -3.00 -1.24 -14.40
C ALA A 16 -3.97 -2.09 -15.23
N LYS A 17 -4.19 -3.36 -14.83
CA LYS A 17 -5.16 -4.25 -15.48
C LYS A 17 -6.58 -3.68 -15.40
N GLN A 18 -7.03 -3.28 -14.21
CA GLN A 18 -8.37 -2.70 -14.00
C GLN A 18 -8.56 -1.40 -14.79
N LEU A 19 -7.52 -0.55 -14.90
CA LEU A 19 -7.58 0.69 -15.67
C LEU A 19 -7.56 0.43 -17.18
N PHE A 20 -6.83 -0.59 -17.64
CA PHE A 20 -6.88 -1.02 -19.03
C PHE A 20 -8.28 -1.54 -19.41
N GLU A 21 -8.93 -2.31 -18.53
CA GLU A 21 -10.31 -2.78 -18.71
C GLU A 21 -11.33 -1.62 -18.75
N LYS A 22 -10.97 -0.44 -18.23
CA LYS A 22 -11.71 0.82 -18.37
C LYS A 22 -11.29 1.66 -19.60
N GLU A 23 -10.60 1.04 -20.56
CA GLU A 23 -10.15 1.66 -21.81
C GLU A 23 -9.12 2.79 -21.65
N HIS A 24 -8.33 2.78 -20.56
CA HIS A 24 -7.21 3.69 -20.43
C HIS A 24 -5.94 3.13 -21.11
N GLN A 25 -5.14 4.02 -21.67
CA GLN A 25 -3.80 3.68 -22.15
C GLN A 25 -2.85 3.58 -20.97
N ILE A 26 -2.09 2.49 -20.89
CA ILE A 26 -1.22 2.20 -19.74
C ILE A 26 0.25 2.15 -20.18
N THR A 27 1.09 2.92 -19.52
CA THR A 27 2.56 2.81 -19.62
C THR A 27 3.13 2.52 -18.24
N THR A 28 4.14 1.66 -18.16
CA THR A 28 4.75 1.27 -16.89
C THR A 28 6.27 1.38 -16.93
N ILE A 29 6.86 1.81 -15.83
CA ILE A 29 8.31 1.88 -15.62
C ILE A 29 8.72 0.87 -14.56
N SER A 30 9.67 0.01 -14.90
CA SER A 30 10.28 -0.93 -13.95
C SER A 30 11.71 -1.28 -14.36
N ARG A 31 12.53 -1.75 -13.40
CA ARG A 31 13.91 -2.20 -13.65
C ARG A 31 13.98 -3.56 -14.34
N SER A 32 12.90 -4.32 -14.35
CA SER A 32 12.82 -5.64 -14.95
C SER A 32 11.82 -5.69 -16.09
N VAL A 33 12.07 -6.53 -17.08
CA VAL A 33 11.14 -6.80 -18.18
C VAL A 33 9.79 -7.29 -17.63
N LYS A 34 8.71 -6.81 -18.22
CA LYS A 34 7.33 -7.22 -17.98
C LYS A 34 6.70 -7.66 -19.30
N THR A 35 5.71 -8.53 -19.22
CA THR A 35 5.12 -9.18 -20.40
C THR A 35 3.60 -9.09 -20.46
N ASP A 36 3.00 -8.33 -19.55
CA ASP A 36 1.54 -8.12 -19.54
C ASP A 36 1.12 -7.39 -20.81
N SER A 37 0.17 -7.95 -21.56
CA SER A 37 -0.23 -7.45 -22.89
C SER A 37 -1.09 -6.18 -22.85
N TYR A 38 -1.57 -5.79 -21.68
CA TYR A 38 -2.45 -4.63 -21.48
C TYR A 38 -1.70 -3.32 -21.21
N ALA A 39 -0.38 -3.32 -21.24
CA ALA A 39 0.42 -2.12 -20.98
C ALA A 39 1.67 -2.06 -21.85
N THR A 40 2.13 -0.84 -22.14
CA THR A 40 3.47 -0.59 -22.71
C THR A 40 4.48 -0.55 -21.58
N HIS A 41 5.45 -1.47 -21.60
CA HIS A 41 6.46 -1.59 -20.54
C HIS A 41 7.79 -0.99 -20.96
N LEU A 42 8.30 -0.04 -20.18
CA LEU A 42 9.61 0.57 -20.35
C LEU A 42 10.54 0.07 -19.23
N VAL A 43 11.64 -0.55 -19.62
CA VAL A 43 12.68 -0.97 -18.66
C VAL A 43 13.64 0.18 -18.45
N GLN A 44 13.47 0.91 -17.37
CA GLN A 44 14.26 2.09 -17.04
C GLN A 44 14.57 2.18 -15.54
N ASP A 45 15.69 2.83 -15.23
CA ASP A 45 16.01 3.29 -13.89
C ASP A 45 15.35 4.65 -13.65
N ILE A 46 14.66 4.81 -12.51
CA ILE A 46 13.98 6.05 -12.15
C ILE A 46 14.92 7.25 -12.00
N PHE A 47 16.22 7.02 -11.77
CA PHE A 47 17.25 8.07 -11.71
C PHE A 47 17.76 8.52 -13.09
N LYS A 48 17.40 7.79 -14.15
CA LYS A 48 17.74 8.08 -15.54
C LYS A 48 16.51 7.99 -16.44
N LEU A 49 15.39 8.46 -15.92
CA LEU A 49 14.09 8.33 -16.55
C LEU A 49 13.99 9.22 -17.80
N ASP A 50 13.68 8.61 -18.94
CA ASP A 50 13.39 9.30 -20.21
C ASP A 50 11.97 8.98 -20.65
N LEU A 51 11.10 9.97 -20.58
CA LEU A 51 9.71 9.91 -21.00
C LEU A 51 9.45 10.68 -22.31
N SER A 52 10.48 11.18 -22.99
CA SER A 52 10.34 12.01 -24.19
C SER A 52 9.68 11.33 -25.40
N LYS A 53 9.62 9.98 -25.38
CA LYS A 53 9.09 9.16 -26.48
C LYS A 53 7.70 8.57 -26.21
N ILE A 54 7.10 8.88 -25.08
CA ILE A 54 5.74 8.43 -24.77
C ILE A 54 4.73 9.55 -25.04
N GLU A 55 3.50 9.15 -25.32
CA GLU A 55 2.39 10.08 -25.45
C GLU A 55 2.19 10.92 -24.17
N PRO A 56 1.55 12.10 -24.25
CA PRO A 56 1.24 12.93 -23.09
C PRO A 56 0.51 12.13 -21.97
N VAL A 57 1.00 12.25 -20.74
CA VAL A 57 0.50 11.53 -19.58
C VAL A 57 -0.49 12.40 -18.80
N ASP A 58 -1.67 11.87 -18.47
CA ASP A 58 -2.71 12.53 -17.68
C ASP A 58 -2.59 12.22 -16.17
N VAL A 59 -2.35 10.96 -15.82
CA VAL A 59 -2.32 10.47 -14.43
C VAL A 59 -1.05 9.66 -14.18
N VAL A 60 -0.39 9.93 -13.07
CA VAL A 60 0.82 9.23 -12.67
C VAL A 60 0.60 8.49 -11.35
N TYR A 61 0.94 7.21 -11.31
CA TYR A 61 1.02 6.41 -10.10
C TYR A 61 2.46 6.21 -9.70
N ILE A 62 2.79 6.52 -8.44
CA ILE A 62 4.11 6.31 -7.84
C ILE A 62 3.97 5.24 -6.76
N LEU A 63 4.34 4.00 -7.12
CA LEU A 63 4.30 2.83 -6.25
C LEU A 63 5.69 2.22 -6.16
N LEU A 64 6.58 2.88 -5.46
CA LEU A 64 7.94 2.42 -5.23
C LEU A 64 8.03 1.53 -3.99
N SER A 65 9.03 0.67 -3.98
CA SER A 65 9.40 -0.11 -2.81
C SER A 65 10.91 -0.19 -2.73
N PRO A 66 11.52 0.09 -1.57
CA PRO A 66 12.97 0.02 -1.42
C PRO A 66 13.44 -1.43 -1.58
N THR A 67 14.60 -1.60 -2.17
CA THR A 67 15.25 -2.91 -2.31
C THR A 67 15.70 -3.41 -0.94
N GLU A 68 16.13 -2.47 -0.08
CA GLU A 68 16.58 -2.74 1.29
C GLU A 68 15.77 -1.91 2.28
N GLY A 69 15.43 -2.52 3.42
CA GLY A 69 14.66 -1.87 4.49
C GLY A 69 15.49 -0.92 5.38
N THR A 70 16.68 -0.51 4.92
CA THR A 70 17.57 0.43 5.62
C THR A 70 17.08 1.86 5.49
N VAL A 71 17.60 2.77 6.33
CA VAL A 71 17.30 4.21 6.26
C VAL A 71 17.77 4.77 4.91
N GLU A 72 18.94 4.40 4.47
CA GLU A 72 19.55 4.81 3.20
C GLU A 72 18.72 4.30 2.00
N GLY A 73 18.25 3.04 2.07
CA GLY A 73 17.38 2.45 1.04
C GLY A 73 16.04 3.19 0.94
N TYR A 74 15.46 3.60 2.06
CA TYR A 74 14.26 4.45 2.09
C TYR A 74 14.53 5.84 1.52
N GLN A 75 15.60 6.51 1.97
CA GLN A 75 15.98 7.84 1.48
C GLN A 75 16.17 7.82 -0.04
N HIS A 76 16.98 6.88 -0.53
CA HIS A 76 17.26 6.74 -1.95
C HIS A 76 15.98 6.48 -2.76
N THR A 77 15.12 5.55 -2.30
CA THR A 77 13.93 5.16 -3.06
C THR A 77 12.84 6.22 -3.04
N TYR A 78 12.59 6.85 -1.90
CA TYR A 78 11.40 7.68 -1.71
C TYR A 78 11.67 9.19 -1.85
N VAL A 79 12.85 9.65 -1.49
CA VAL A 79 13.16 11.09 -1.50
C VAL A 79 14.06 11.45 -2.67
N ASP A 80 15.18 10.75 -2.85
CA ASP A 80 16.15 11.11 -3.90
C ASP A 80 15.60 10.87 -5.30
N SER A 81 14.62 9.98 -5.46
CA SER A 81 13.94 9.71 -6.73
C SER A 81 12.96 10.82 -7.17
N ILE A 82 12.55 11.70 -6.28
CA ILE A 82 11.52 12.71 -6.58
C ILE A 82 11.96 13.64 -7.70
N GLU A 83 13.16 14.20 -7.59
CA GLU A 83 13.62 15.17 -8.58
C GLU A 83 13.83 14.59 -9.98
N PRO A 84 14.50 13.43 -10.17
CA PRO A 84 14.55 12.77 -11.47
C PRO A 84 13.18 12.49 -12.08
N ILE A 85 12.22 11.99 -11.28
CA ILE A 85 10.87 11.72 -11.75
C ILE A 85 10.17 13.01 -12.16
N ARG A 86 10.26 14.05 -11.33
CA ARG A 86 9.65 15.35 -11.58
C ARG A 86 10.18 16.00 -12.88
N GLU A 87 11.49 15.95 -13.09
CA GLU A 87 12.12 16.47 -14.31
C GLU A 87 11.60 15.73 -15.56
N ALA A 88 11.51 14.41 -15.51
CA ALA A 88 10.98 13.61 -16.62
C ALA A 88 9.50 13.88 -16.89
N LEU A 89 8.72 14.27 -15.88
CA LEU A 89 7.30 14.58 -16.01
C LEU A 89 7.01 16.01 -16.53
N LYS A 90 7.96 16.93 -16.53
CA LYS A 90 7.75 18.34 -16.96
C LYS A 90 7.08 18.51 -18.32
N PRO A 91 7.39 17.72 -19.36
CA PRO A 91 6.75 17.86 -20.67
C PRO A 91 5.31 17.35 -20.72
N HIS A 92 4.84 16.64 -19.69
CA HIS A 92 3.53 15.99 -19.69
C HIS A 92 2.47 16.83 -18.96
N PRO A 93 1.21 16.89 -19.47
CA PRO A 93 0.12 17.67 -18.87
C PRO A 93 -0.52 16.92 -17.69
N VAL A 94 0.30 16.50 -16.70
CA VAL A 94 -0.14 15.69 -15.57
C VAL A 94 -1.23 16.41 -14.76
N LYS A 95 -2.39 15.80 -14.67
CA LYS A 95 -3.56 16.31 -13.93
C LYS A 95 -3.64 15.75 -12.51
N LYS A 96 -3.11 14.54 -12.29
CA LYS A 96 -3.14 13.86 -10.99
C LYS A 96 -1.91 13.00 -10.78
N ILE A 97 -1.36 13.05 -9.58
CA ILE A 97 -0.28 12.17 -9.12
C ILE A 97 -0.75 11.43 -7.88
N ILE A 98 -0.81 10.11 -7.95
CA ILE A 98 -1.19 9.24 -6.82
C ILE A 98 0.08 8.59 -6.27
N VAL A 99 0.45 8.97 -5.06
CA VAL A 99 1.67 8.51 -4.38
C VAL A 99 1.29 7.53 -3.28
N VAL A 100 1.78 6.30 -3.37
CA VAL A 100 1.56 5.30 -2.33
C VAL A 100 2.65 5.41 -1.28
N SER A 101 2.24 5.82 -0.09
CA SER A 101 3.03 5.94 1.14
C SER A 101 2.74 4.76 2.09
N SER A 102 2.72 4.99 3.39
CA SER A 102 2.42 3.98 4.40
C SER A 102 1.83 4.62 5.66
N THR A 103 1.03 3.87 6.41
CA THR A 103 0.61 4.24 7.77
C THR A 103 1.76 4.24 8.79
N ARG A 104 3.00 3.94 8.38
CA ARG A 104 4.21 4.10 9.21
C ARG A 104 4.50 5.55 9.59
N VAL A 105 3.93 6.52 8.87
CA VAL A 105 4.03 7.95 9.21
C VAL A 105 3.32 8.33 10.52
N TYR A 106 2.46 7.46 11.04
CA TYR A 106 1.85 7.60 12.37
C TYR A 106 2.67 6.80 13.38
N GLY A 107 3.23 7.47 14.39
CA GLY A 107 4.19 6.89 15.34
C GLY A 107 3.61 6.27 16.60
N GLU A 108 2.28 6.38 16.80
CA GLU A 108 1.59 5.85 17.97
C GLU A 108 1.81 4.33 18.11
N ASN A 109 1.94 3.85 19.34
CA ASN A 109 2.24 2.44 19.60
C ASN A 109 1.73 1.91 20.95
N ALA A 110 0.67 2.53 21.50
CA ALA A 110 0.05 2.08 22.76
C ALA A 110 -1.44 1.69 22.60
N GLY A 111 -1.86 1.42 21.36
CA GLY A 111 -3.24 1.03 21.03
C GLY A 111 -4.15 2.22 20.72
N GLU A 112 -3.60 3.38 20.40
CA GLU A 112 -4.36 4.59 20.07
C GLU A 112 -5.20 4.39 18.81
N ILE A 113 -6.25 5.21 18.73
CA ILE A 113 -7.11 5.30 17.53
C ILE A 113 -6.51 6.35 16.60
N ILE A 114 -6.25 5.96 15.35
CA ILE A 114 -5.72 6.77 14.28
C ILE A 114 -6.71 6.79 13.12
N ASP A 115 -6.94 7.97 12.55
CA ASP A 115 -7.72 8.14 11.32
C ASP A 115 -7.10 9.23 10.42
N ASP A 116 -7.78 9.58 9.34
CA ASP A 116 -7.30 10.58 8.36
C ASP A 116 -7.15 12.00 8.94
N PHE A 117 -7.71 12.29 10.11
CA PHE A 117 -7.62 13.57 10.80
C PHE A 117 -6.52 13.57 11.88
N SER A 118 -5.93 12.42 12.18
CA SER A 118 -4.88 12.30 13.18
C SER A 118 -3.61 13.01 12.74
N GLU A 119 -2.92 13.62 13.69
CA GLU A 119 -1.62 14.26 13.45
C GLU A 119 -0.57 13.25 12.99
N ILE A 120 0.26 13.66 12.04
CA ILE A 120 1.31 12.79 11.50
C ILE A 120 2.61 13.07 12.27
N GLN A 121 2.97 12.14 13.14
CA GLN A 121 4.16 12.20 13.99
C GLN A 121 4.93 10.87 13.90
N PRO A 122 5.83 10.71 12.90
CA PRO A 122 6.62 9.49 12.78
C PRO A 122 7.53 9.29 13.99
N SER A 123 7.65 8.05 14.45
CA SER A 123 8.49 7.68 15.60
C SER A 123 9.82 7.03 15.22
N ASP A 124 10.03 6.75 13.92
CA ASP A 124 11.26 6.13 13.41
C ASP A 124 11.77 6.82 12.14
N ALA A 125 13.05 6.59 11.82
CA ALA A 125 13.73 7.25 10.70
C ALA A 125 13.04 7.00 9.35
N GLN A 126 12.60 5.79 9.08
CA GLN A 126 11.91 5.47 7.82
C GLN A 126 10.53 6.14 7.74
N GLY A 127 9.83 6.27 8.87
CA GLY A 127 8.57 7.03 8.95
C GLY A 127 8.79 8.51 8.64
N HIS A 128 9.88 9.13 9.17
CA HIS A 128 10.25 10.50 8.85
C HIS A 128 10.60 10.69 7.37
N ILE A 129 11.28 9.73 6.74
CA ILE A 129 11.59 9.75 5.31
C ILE A 129 10.31 9.69 4.48
N LEU A 130 9.37 8.80 4.82
CA LEU A 130 8.08 8.72 4.14
C LEU A 130 7.29 10.03 4.29
N ARG A 131 7.27 10.62 5.49
CA ARG A 131 6.60 11.90 5.70
C ARG A 131 7.24 13.02 4.88
N ASN A 132 8.56 13.07 4.81
CA ASN A 132 9.29 14.03 3.97
C ASN A 132 8.93 13.84 2.47
N MET A 133 8.91 12.61 1.98
CA MET A 133 8.45 12.29 0.63
C MET A 133 7.04 12.84 0.36
N GLU A 134 6.08 12.60 1.27
CA GLU A 134 4.71 13.10 1.11
C GLU A 134 4.68 14.63 0.98
N LEU A 135 5.39 15.33 1.88
CA LEU A 135 5.47 16.79 1.88
C LEU A 135 6.10 17.34 0.60
N LEU A 136 7.14 16.69 0.07
CA LEU A 136 7.80 17.10 -1.17
C LEU A 136 6.88 16.92 -2.37
N TRP A 137 6.18 15.79 -2.49
CA TRP A 137 5.21 15.59 -3.58
C TRP A 137 4.06 16.60 -3.50
N GLN A 138 3.47 16.83 -2.32
CA GLN A 138 2.42 17.82 -2.12
C GLN A 138 2.89 19.25 -2.41
N LYS A 139 4.15 19.58 -2.06
CA LYS A 139 4.76 20.89 -2.38
C LYS A 139 4.91 21.13 -3.88
N HIS A 140 5.33 20.10 -4.63
CA HIS A 140 5.55 20.22 -6.07
C HIS A 140 4.25 20.15 -6.87
N TYR A 141 3.22 19.47 -6.38
CA TYR A 141 1.92 19.26 -7.02
C TYR A 141 0.77 19.51 -6.05
N PRO A 142 0.59 20.75 -5.55
CA PRO A 142 -0.27 21.04 -4.39
C PRO A 142 -1.75 20.68 -4.58
N ASN A 143 -2.26 20.73 -5.82
CA ASN A 143 -3.67 20.44 -6.13
C ASN A 143 -3.85 19.12 -6.90
N GLN A 144 -2.80 18.44 -7.24
CA GLN A 144 -2.79 17.24 -8.09
C GLN A 144 -2.32 16.00 -7.34
N CYS A 145 -1.60 16.19 -6.22
CA CYS A 145 -1.03 15.09 -5.46
C CYS A 145 -2.03 14.50 -4.48
N VAL A 146 -2.25 13.19 -4.58
CA VAL A 146 -3.03 12.39 -3.65
C VAL A 146 -2.11 11.38 -2.97
N ILE A 147 -1.97 11.47 -1.66
CA ILE A 147 -1.20 10.53 -0.87
C ILE A 147 -2.11 9.39 -0.42
N VAL A 148 -1.72 8.15 -0.72
CA VAL A 148 -2.43 6.95 -0.26
C VAL A 148 -1.57 6.21 0.77
N ARG A 149 -2.08 6.00 1.96
CA ARG A 149 -1.42 5.33 3.10
C ARG A 149 -2.09 3.99 3.39
N PRO A 150 -1.70 2.90 2.70
CA PRO A 150 -2.23 1.59 3.01
C PRO A 150 -1.70 1.08 4.35
N THR A 151 -2.52 0.28 5.02
CA THR A 151 -2.10 -0.56 6.15
C THR A 151 -1.40 -1.83 5.64
N GLY A 152 -1.18 -2.83 6.50
CA GLY A 152 -0.53 -4.08 6.10
C GLY A 152 -1.26 -4.77 4.95
N ILE A 153 -0.65 -4.82 3.76
CA ILE A 153 -1.24 -5.43 2.57
C ILE A 153 -1.19 -6.96 2.69
N TYR A 154 -2.33 -7.62 2.52
CA TYR A 154 -2.45 -9.08 2.52
C TYR A 154 -3.19 -9.58 1.25
N GLY A 155 -3.40 -10.91 1.14
CA GLY A 155 -4.13 -11.54 0.04
C GLY A 155 -3.23 -12.24 -1.00
N THR A 156 -1.89 -12.14 -0.88
CA THR A 156 -0.98 -12.84 -1.80
C THR A 156 -0.40 -14.13 -1.23
N SER A 157 -0.36 -14.28 0.10
CA SER A 157 0.13 -15.48 0.79
C SER A 157 -0.20 -15.40 2.28
N VAL A 158 -0.49 -16.54 2.89
CA VAL A 158 -0.67 -16.71 4.34
C VAL A 158 0.54 -17.37 5.00
N ALA A 159 1.62 -17.66 4.26
CA ALA A 159 2.78 -18.42 4.73
C ALA A 159 3.40 -17.83 6.00
N ARG A 160 3.51 -16.49 6.11
CA ARG A 160 4.03 -15.83 7.32
C ARG A 160 3.15 -16.08 8.54
N LEU A 161 1.83 -15.93 8.41
CA LEU A 161 0.88 -16.13 9.51
C LEU A 161 0.82 -17.60 9.93
N LYS A 162 0.85 -18.51 8.95
CA LYS A 162 0.96 -19.95 9.20
C LYS A 162 2.22 -20.28 10.00
N LYS A 163 3.40 -19.78 9.57
CA LYS A 163 4.66 -19.96 10.30
C LYS A 163 4.62 -19.38 11.72
N MET A 164 3.94 -18.23 11.91
CA MET A 164 3.75 -17.67 13.25
C MET A 164 2.87 -18.57 14.12
N ALA A 165 1.80 -19.13 13.57
CA ALA A 165 0.94 -20.07 14.29
C ALA A 165 1.67 -21.37 14.69
N GLU A 166 2.54 -21.87 13.84
CA GLU A 166 3.35 -23.08 14.08
C GLU A 166 4.43 -22.87 15.16
N ASN A 167 5.00 -21.66 15.25
CA ASN A 167 6.18 -21.40 16.08
C ASN A 167 5.89 -20.68 17.40
N ASN A 168 4.73 -20.03 17.57
CA ASN A 168 4.44 -19.26 18.78
C ASN A 168 3.58 -20.05 19.76
N GLN A 169 4.12 -20.31 20.95
CA GLN A 169 3.40 -20.88 22.09
C GLN A 169 2.88 -19.79 23.04
N SER A 170 3.42 -18.57 22.94
CA SER A 170 2.95 -17.40 23.66
C SER A 170 3.05 -16.14 22.80
N TYR A 171 2.37 -15.07 23.21
CA TYR A 171 2.45 -13.76 22.58
C TYR A 171 2.57 -12.67 23.65
N PRO A 172 3.49 -11.68 23.52
CA PRO A 172 3.88 -10.83 24.65
C PRO A 172 2.78 -9.88 25.13
N ASN A 173 1.92 -9.38 24.21
CA ASN A 173 0.91 -8.38 24.56
C ASN A 173 -0.20 -8.30 23.50
N ILE A 174 -1.20 -7.43 23.73
CA ILE A 174 -2.26 -7.14 22.77
C ILE A 174 -1.73 -6.16 21.73
N HIS A 175 -1.11 -6.67 20.65
CA HIS A 175 -0.59 -5.83 19.56
C HIS A 175 -1.63 -5.67 18.45
N TYR A 176 -2.19 -4.47 18.32
CA TYR A 176 -3.13 -4.16 17.24
C TYR A 176 -2.42 -4.09 15.89
N SER A 177 -2.96 -4.80 14.93
CA SER A 177 -2.51 -4.80 13.55
C SER A 177 -3.66 -4.50 12.60
N ASN A 178 -3.36 -3.76 11.54
CA ASN A 178 -4.32 -3.26 10.56
C ASN A 178 -3.96 -3.80 9.20
N ARG A 179 -4.96 -4.01 8.35
CA ARG A 179 -4.74 -4.64 7.05
C ARG A 179 -5.71 -4.18 5.98
N ILE A 180 -5.27 -4.36 4.75
CA ILE A 180 -6.07 -4.16 3.55
C ILE A 180 -5.79 -5.30 2.57
N HIS A 181 -6.82 -5.85 1.95
CA HIS A 181 -6.64 -6.83 0.90
C HIS A 181 -6.03 -6.18 -0.34
N ILE A 182 -5.12 -6.88 -1.02
CA ILE A 182 -4.42 -6.31 -2.18
C ILE A 182 -5.36 -5.95 -3.33
N GLU A 183 -6.46 -6.70 -3.51
CA GLU A 183 -7.48 -6.39 -4.52
C GLU A 183 -8.28 -5.13 -4.14
N ASP A 184 -8.68 -4.97 -2.88
CA ASP A 184 -9.35 -3.75 -2.41
C ASP A 184 -8.45 -2.52 -2.54
N LEU A 185 -7.16 -2.64 -2.20
CA LEU A 185 -6.21 -1.56 -2.41
C LEU A 185 -6.08 -1.22 -3.89
N ALA A 186 -5.99 -2.23 -4.76
CA ALA A 186 -5.90 -2.02 -6.21
C ALA A 186 -7.19 -1.37 -6.77
N SER A 187 -8.35 -1.83 -6.32
CA SER A 187 -9.64 -1.29 -6.74
C SER A 187 -9.84 0.15 -6.27
N PHE A 188 -9.41 0.48 -5.04
CA PHE A 188 -9.43 1.87 -4.56
C PHE A 188 -8.46 2.76 -5.35
N LEU A 189 -7.24 2.30 -5.61
CA LEU A 189 -6.29 3.04 -6.46
C LEU A 189 -6.83 3.23 -7.88
N SER A 190 -7.45 2.21 -8.48
CA SER A 190 -8.10 2.32 -9.79
C SER A 190 -9.28 3.30 -9.78
N PHE A 191 -10.09 3.30 -8.71
CA PHE A 191 -11.17 4.27 -8.52
C PHE A 191 -10.65 5.71 -8.46
N MET A 192 -9.51 5.95 -7.81
CA MET A 192 -8.92 7.28 -7.64
C MET A 192 -8.44 7.91 -8.95
N ALA A 193 -8.22 7.16 -10.03
CA ALA A 193 -7.85 7.72 -11.34
C ALA A 193 -8.91 8.72 -11.83
N ASP A 194 -10.18 8.33 -11.73
CA ASP A 194 -11.34 9.07 -12.24
C ASP A 194 -12.03 9.95 -11.19
N TYR A 195 -11.74 9.74 -9.89
CA TYR A 195 -12.41 10.44 -8.80
C TYR A 195 -11.90 11.86 -8.62
N GLU A 196 -12.71 12.86 -9.01
CA GLU A 196 -12.30 14.27 -9.05
C GLU A 196 -12.32 14.96 -7.67
N ASN A 197 -13.31 14.67 -6.81
CA ASN A 197 -13.49 15.31 -5.50
C ASN A 197 -12.59 14.71 -4.41
N HIS A 198 -11.32 14.47 -4.72
CA HIS A 198 -10.41 13.80 -3.80
C HIS A 198 -9.89 14.69 -2.68
N GLN A 199 -9.62 14.07 -1.54
CA GLN A 199 -8.84 14.66 -0.45
C GLN A 199 -7.34 14.60 -0.78
N ALA A 200 -6.53 15.41 -0.07
CA ALA A 200 -5.08 15.39 -0.22
C ALA A 200 -4.43 14.09 0.24
N SER A 201 -5.10 13.32 1.10
CA SER A 201 -4.63 12.01 1.52
C SER A 201 -5.74 11.06 1.95
N TYR A 202 -5.46 9.76 1.86
CA TYR A 202 -6.33 8.66 2.27
C TYR A 202 -5.58 7.61 3.04
N ILE A 203 -6.07 7.23 4.20
CA ILE A 203 -5.75 5.95 4.80
C ILE A 203 -6.58 4.89 4.07
N VAL A 204 -5.95 3.74 3.74
CA VAL A 204 -6.64 2.61 3.11
C VAL A 204 -6.46 1.37 3.98
N THR A 205 -7.55 0.99 4.64
CA THR A 205 -7.63 -0.14 5.58
C THR A 205 -9.03 -0.74 5.57
N ASN A 206 -9.17 -1.98 6.00
CA ASN A 206 -10.48 -2.64 6.11
C ASN A 206 -11.33 -2.16 7.31
N ASN A 207 -10.89 -1.16 8.05
CA ASN A 207 -11.55 -0.62 9.25
C ASN A 207 -11.81 -1.64 10.37
N GLN A 208 -11.06 -2.74 10.38
CA GLN A 208 -11.13 -3.79 11.41
C GLN A 208 -9.74 -4.02 12.01
N PRO A 209 -9.28 -3.15 12.91
CA PRO A 209 -8.05 -3.37 13.65
C PRO A 209 -8.20 -4.60 14.53
N LEU A 210 -7.33 -5.60 14.36
CA LEU A 210 -7.36 -6.85 15.11
C LEU A 210 -6.05 -7.05 15.85
N PRO A 211 -6.09 -7.54 17.11
CA PRO A 211 -4.91 -8.02 17.80
C PRO A 211 -4.23 -9.16 17.03
N LEU A 212 -2.91 -9.09 16.86
CA LEU A 212 -2.20 -10.08 16.06
C LEU A 212 -2.24 -11.47 16.68
N HIS A 213 -2.26 -11.57 18.01
CA HIS A 213 -2.40 -12.86 18.69
C HIS A 213 -3.75 -13.55 18.39
N GLU A 214 -4.85 -12.82 18.23
CA GLU A 214 -6.15 -13.38 17.84
C GLU A 214 -6.11 -14.00 16.45
N ILE A 215 -5.35 -13.39 15.54
CA ILE A 215 -5.15 -13.93 14.19
C ILE A 215 -4.31 -15.22 14.26
N ILE A 216 -3.26 -15.23 15.09
CA ILE A 216 -2.43 -16.42 15.28
C ILE A 216 -3.26 -17.54 15.90
N LEU A 217 -4.07 -17.27 16.94
CA LEU A 217 -5.01 -18.22 17.55
C LEU A 217 -5.98 -18.79 16.53
N TRP A 218 -6.54 -17.94 15.65
CA TRP A 218 -7.41 -18.41 14.59
C TRP A 218 -6.69 -19.41 13.66
N PHE A 219 -5.45 -19.10 13.24
CA PHE A 219 -4.65 -20.03 12.44
C PHE A 219 -4.34 -21.33 13.20
N GLN A 220 -3.97 -21.26 14.48
CA GLN A 220 -3.73 -22.44 15.30
C GLN A 220 -4.96 -23.34 15.36
N LYS A 221 -6.14 -22.76 15.56
CA LYS A 221 -7.41 -23.50 15.56
C LYS A 221 -7.68 -24.17 14.20
N GLN A 222 -7.48 -23.43 13.06
CA GLN A 222 -7.68 -24.02 11.73
C GLN A 222 -6.70 -25.15 11.41
N LEU A 223 -5.50 -25.12 11.98
CA LEU A 223 -4.43 -26.10 11.74
C LEU A 223 -4.40 -27.23 12.80
N GLY A 224 -5.30 -27.22 13.79
CA GLY A 224 -5.30 -28.20 14.88
C GLY A 224 -4.05 -28.12 15.78
N LEU A 225 -3.45 -26.94 15.90
CA LEU A 225 -2.27 -26.69 16.73
C LEU A 225 -2.68 -26.27 18.16
N PRO A 226 -1.80 -26.45 19.16
CA PRO A 226 -2.00 -25.90 20.49
C PRO A 226 -2.17 -24.37 20.45
N GLU A 227 -3.13 -23.87 21.23
CA GLU A 227 -3.39 -22.43 21.31
C GLU A 227 -2.28 -21.73 22.11
N LEU A 228 -1.82 -20.58 21.63
CA LEU A 228 -0.86 -19.75 22.34
C LEU A 228 -1.49 -19.10 23.58
N THR A 229 -0.65 -18.74 24.55
CA THR A 229 -1.03 -17.95 25.72
C THR A 229 -0.62 -16.48 25.56
N LEU A 230 -1.48 -15.56 25.99
CA LEU A 230 -1.15 -14.14 26.06
C LEU A 230 -0.40 -13.86 27.38
N GLU A 231 0.79 -13.26 27.30
CA GLU A 231 1.65 -13.00 28.47
C GLU A 231 1.22 -11.75 29.26
N SER A 232 0.63 -10.76 28.57
CA SER A 232 0.23 -9.48 29.16
C SER A 232 -0.98 -8.88 28.44
N ASN A 233 -1.84 -8.21 29.22
CA ASN A 233 -2.97 -7.42 28.70
C ASN A 233 -2.59 -5.99 28.28
N GLN A 234 -1.30 -5.63 28.32
CA GLN A 234 -0.84 -4.33 27.79
C GLN A 234 -1.11 -4.23 26.30
N THR A 235 -1.53 -3.04 25.87
CA THR A 235 -1.79 -2.78 24.45
C THR A 235 -0.58 -2.18 23.77
N SER A 236 -0.38 -2.52 22.49
CA SER A 236 0.61 -1.92 21.59
C SER A 236 0.08 -1.85 20.16
N GLY A 237 0.86 -1.25 19.27
CA GLY A 237 0.39 -0.95 17.93
C GLY A 237 -0.63 0.18 17.93
N LYS A 238 -1.45 0.29 16.90
CA LYS A 238 -2.46 1.32 16.71
C LYS A 238 -3.71 0.76 16.04
N ARG A 239 -4.86 1.35 16.30
CA ARG A 239 -6.15 1.00 15.69
C ARG A 239 -6.47 2.03 14.60
N ILE A 240 -6.35 1.65 13.33
CA ILE A 240 -6.42 2.56 12.19
C ILE A 240 -7.77 2.46 11.50
N TYR A 241 -8.35 3.62 11.20
CA TYR A 241 -9.64 3.77 10.52
C TYR A 241 -9.53 4.70 9.31
N ALA A 242 -10.11 4.31 8.18
CA ALA A 242 -10.12 5.05 6.92
C ALA A 242 -11.40 5.89 6.81
N LYS A 243 -11.39 7.11 7.35
CA LYS A 243 -12.55 8.01 7.32
C LYS A 243 -12.78 8.61 5.93
N HIS A 244 -11.71 9.10 5.28
CA HIS A 244 -11.83 9.69 3.94
C HIS A 244 -12.26 8.65 2.90
N LEU A 245 -11.75 7.41 2.98
CA LEU A 245 -12.18 6.33 2.09
C LEU A 245 -13.70 6.10 2.20
N LEU A 246 -14.23 5.99 3.41
CA LEU A 246 -15.68 5.81 3.63
C LEU A 246 -16.51 6.96 3.05
N GLN A 247 -16.01 8.20 3.12
CA GLN A 247 -16.70 9.38 2.56
C GLN A 247 -16.79 9.35 1.03
N THR A 248 -15.93 8.61 0.34
CA THR A 248 -16.02 8.46 -1.13
C THR A 248 -17.18 7.57 -1.58
N GLY A 249 -17.78 6.81 -0.68
CA GLY A 249 -18.76 5.76 -1.00
C GLY A 249 -18.16 4.47 -1.54
N PHE A 250 -16.80 4.37 -1.63
CA PHE A 250 -16.12 3.16 -2.06
C PHE A 250 -16.40 1.99 -1.11
N GLN A 251 -16.72 0.81 -1.67
CA GLN A 251 -17.01 -0.39 -0.91
C GLN A 251 -15.87 -1.40 -1.05
N LEU A 252 -15.47 -1.99 0.07
CA LEU A 252 -14.48 -3.07 0.11
C LEU A 252 -15.15 -4.41 -0.23
N GLU A 253 -14.52 -5.21 -1.07
CA GLU A 253 -14.95 -6.58 -1.38
C GLU A 253 -14.43 -7.61 -0.36
N HIS A 254 -13.32 -7.29 0.31
CA HIS A 254 -12.63 -8.12 1.31
C HIS A 254 -12.60 -7.47 2.71
N PRO A 255 -13.74 -7.13 3.32
CA PRO A 255 -13.77 -6.44 4.61
C PRO A 255 -13.33 -7.35 5.78
N ILE A 256 -13.45 -8.67 5.65
CA ILE A 256 -13.18 -9.66 6.72
C ILE A 256 -12.03 -10.56 6.31
N CYS A 257 -10.84 -10.31 6.84
CA CYS A 257 -9.62 -11.03 6.44
C CYS A 257 -9.66 -12.55 6.73
N PHE A 258 -10.44 -13.00 7.70
CA PHE A 258 -10.55 -14.44 8.02
C PHE A 258 -11.18 -15.26 6.89
N ASN A 259 -12.11 -14.67 6.11
CA ASN A 259 -12.70 -15.34 4.96
C ASN A 259 -11.61 -15.62 3.90
N ASP A 260 -10.77 -14.63 3.64
CA ASP A 260 -9.68 -14.73 2.65
C ASP A 260 -8.59 -15.69 3.11
N TYR A 261 -8.27 -15.69 4.43
CA TYR A 261 -7.32 -16.64 5.01
C TYR A 261 -7.79 -18.08 4.89
N LEU A 262 -9.10 -18.32 5.09
CA LEU A 262 -9.68 -19.65 4.94
C LEU A 262 -9.57 -20.15 3.50
N LEU A 263 -9.85 -19.31 2.51
CA LEU A 263 -9.68 -19.64 1.08
C LEU A 263 -8.23 -20.00 0.77
N CYS A 264 -7.27 -19.21 1.27
CA CYS A 264 -5.84 -19.48 1.07
C CYS A 264 -5.36 -20.79 1.72
N LEU A 265 -5.90 -21.19 2.87
CA LEU A 265 -5.57 -22.46 3.53
C LEU A 265 -6.10 -23.65 2.74
N ASN A 266 -7.33 -23.58 2.25
CA ASN A 266 -8.00 -24.67 1.53
C ASN A 266 -7.34 -24.98 0.17
N VAL A 267 -6.83 -23.97 -0.55
CA VAL A 267 -6.10 -24.15 -1.81
C VAL A 267 -4.81 -24.97 -1.64
N HIS A 268 -4.21 -24.97 -0.45
CA HIS A 268 -2.96 -25.70 -0.17
C HIS A 268 -3.20 -27.12 0.40
N SER A 269 -4.45 -27.47 0.74
CA SER A 269 -4.81 -28.78 1.28
C SER A 269 -5.19 -29.79 0.19
N THR A 270 -5.29 -29.34 -1.06
CA THR A 270 -5.70 -30.16 -2.23
C THR A 270 -4.54 -30.54 -3.17
N LYS A 271 -3.27 -30.39 -2.71
CA LYS A 271 -2.08 -30.82 -3.48
C LYS A 271 -1.31 -31.92 -2.79
#